data_adf0c7e103a4ecc614370ce9058a874a
#
_entry.id   adf0c7e103a4ecc614370ce9058a874a
#
_cell.length_a   1.000
_cell.length_b   1.000
_cell.length_c   1.000
_cell.angle_alpha   90.00
_cell.angle_beta   90.00
_cell.angle_gamma   90.00
#
_symmetry.space_group_name_H-M   'P 1'
#
loop_
_entity.id
_entity.type
_entity.pdbx_description
1 polymer ?
#
loop_
_entity_poly.entity_id
_entity_poly.type
_entity_poly.pdbx_seq_one_letter_code
_entity_poly.pdbx_strand_id
1 'polypeptide(L)'
;MSVDATQPYDDRNIFAKILRGEIPCRKVYEDDFALAFHDINPQAPMHVLVIPKGAFVSWDDFSAKGTEAEIAGFVRAVGTVARDARLVAPGYRLLANAGTDSHQEVPHLHVHLFAGRPLGPMLVR
;
A
#
# COMPACT_ATOMS: atom_id res chain seq x y z
N MET A 1 -4.77 9.21 -14.25
CA MET A 1 -5.69 10.14 -13.54
C MET A 1 -5.56 9.94 -12.05
N SER A 2 -5.61 11.04 -11.32
CA SER A 2 -5.53 10.97 -9.86
C SER A 2 -6.90 10.65 -9.25
N VAL A 3 -6.87 9.92 -8.13
CA VAL A 3 -8.07 9.52 -7.41
C VAL A 3 -8.62 10.68 -6.58
N ASP A 4 -9.93 10.89 -6.65
CA ASP A 4 -10.65 11.75 -5.71
C ASP A 4 -11.00 10.92 -4.47
N ALA A 5 -10.28 11.13 -3.37
CA ALA A 5 -10.44 10.34 -2.15
C ALA A 5 -11.75 10.62 -1.41
N THR A 6 -12.55 11.59 -1.86
CA THR A 6 -13.88 11.87 -1.27
C THR A 6 -14.98 11.03 -1.88
N GLN A 7 -14.72 10.31 -2.97
CA GLN A 7 -15.70 9.48 -3.65
C GLN A 7 -15.90 8.14 -2.94
N PRO A 8 -17.09 7.52 -3.09
CA PRO A 8 -17.31 6.18 -2.55
C PRO A 8 -16.36 5.15 -3.13
N TYR A 9 -16.08 4.11 -2.37
CA TYR A 9 -15.25 3.00 -2.83
C TYR A 9 -15.91 2.31 -4.04
N ASP A 10 -15.12 2.11 -5.10
CA ASP A 10 -15.55 1.38 -6.30
C ASP A 10 -14.71 0.11 -6.39
N ASP A 11 -15.36 -1.04 -6.27
CA ASP A 11 -14.71 -2.35 -6.24
C ASP A 11 -14.24 -2.86 -7.61
N ARG A 12 -14.38 -2.03 -8.65
CA ARG A 12 -13.85 -2.34 -9.98
C ARG A 12 -12.38 -1.95 -10.13
N ASN A 13 -11.76 -1.39 -9.08
CA ASN A 13 -10.36 -1.03 -9.12
C ASN A 13 -9.46 -2.28 -9.17
N ILE A 14 -8.24 -2.09 -9.68
CA ILE A 14 -7.31 -3.20 -9.92
C ILE A 14 -6.93 -3.94 -8.64
N PHE A 15 -6.79 -3.24 -7.51
CA PHE A 15 -6.39 -3.89 -6.25
C PHE A 15 -7.53 -4.74 -5.67
N ALA A 16 -8.78 -4.29 -5.79
CA ALA A 16 -9.93 -5.11 -5.43
C ALA A 16 -9.97 -6.38 -6.28
N LYS A 17 -9.65 -6.28 -7.57
CA LYS A 17 -9.59 -7.44 -8.47
C LYS A 17 -8.46 -8.40 -8.09
N ILE A 18 -7.32 -7.89 -7.67
CA ILE A 18 -6.22 -8.72 -7.16
C ILE A 18 -6.67 -9.47 -5.89
N LEU A 19 -7.34 -8.79 -4.98
CA LEU A 19 -7.84 -9.41 -3.75
C LEU A 19 -8.86 -10.52 -4.03
N ARG A 20 -9.66 -10.39 -5.08
CA ARG A 20 -10.62 -11.43 -5.49
C ARG A 20 -9.99 -12.54 -6.32
N GLY A 21 -8.71 -12.46 -6.63
CA GLY A 21 -8.02 -13.44 -7.47
C GLY A 21 -8.29 -13.31 -8.96
N GLU A 22 -8.90 -12.23 -9.41
CA GLU A 22 -9.19 -12.00 -10.84
C GLU A 22 -7.97 -11.54 -11.62
N ILE A 23 -7.01 -10.91 -10.94
CA ILE A 23 -5.75 -10.45 -11.53
C ILE A 23 -4.61 -11.02 -10.68
N PRO A 24 -3.59 -11.64 -11.30
CA PRO A 24 -2.45 -12.19 -10.55
C PRO A 24 -1.54 -11.08 -10.01
N CYS A 25 -0.80 -11.39 -8.95
CA CYS A 25 0.25 -10.53 -8.42
C CYS A 25 1.42 -11.38 -7.95
N ARG A 26 2.60 -10.76 -7.80
CA ARG A 26 3.77 -11.41 -7.21
C ARG A 26 3.73 -11.18 -5.70
N LYS A 27 3.07 -12.09 -4.99
CA LYS A 27 2.82 -11.97 -3.55
C LYS A 27 4.12 -12.01 -2.75
N VAL A 28 4.21 -11.11 -1.76
CA VAL A 28 5.30 -11.04 -0.78
C VAL A 28 4.82 -11.54 0.58
N TYR A 29 3.60 -11.19 0.97
CA TYR A 29 3.06 -11.49 2.30
C TYR A 29 1.54 -11.39 2.26
N GLU A 30 0.87 -12.19 3.09
CA GLU A 30 -0.58 -12.13 3.23
C GLU A 30 -0.99 -12.60 4.62
N ASP A 31 -1.97 -11.91 5.21
CA ASP A 31 -2.64 -12.35 6.43
C ASP A 31 -4.12 -11.98 6.35
N ASP A 32 -4.85 -12.06 7.47
CA ASP A 32 -6.29 -11.76 7.47
C ASP A 32 -6.60 -10.30 7.16
N PHE A 33 -5.64 -9.39 7.31
CA PHE A 33 -5.86 -7.95 7.21
C PHE A 33 -5.24 -7.31 5.98
N ALA A 34 -4.21 -7.91 5.42
CA ALA A 34 -3.41 -7.26 4.38
C ALA A 34 -2.88 -8.25 3.35
N LEU A 35 -2.58 -7.71 2.18
CA LEU A 35 -1.85 -8.39 1.12
C LEU A 35 -0.71 -7.48 0.68
N ALA A 36 0.49 -8.03 0.53
CA ALA A 36 1.65 -7.32 0.02
C ALA A 36 2.16 -7.99 -1.24
N PHE A 37 2.51 -7.20 -2.25
CA PHE A 37 3.00 -7.70 -3.53
C PHE A 37 3.95 -6.70 -4.18
N HIS A 38 4.78 -7.21 -5.12
CA HIS A 38 5.71 -6.36 -5.85
C HIS A 38 4.99 -5.41 -6.81
N ASP A 39 5.40 -4.15 -6.85
CA ASP A 39 4.94 -3.21 -7.86
C ASP A 39 5.47 -3.66 -9.24
N ILE A 40 4.62 -3.63 -10.26
CA ILE A 40 5.01 -4.04 -11.62
C ILE A 40 5.91 -3.00 -12.31
N ASN A 41 5.94 -1.77 -11.80
CA ASN A 41 6.79 -0.70 -12.28
C ASN A 41 7.65 -0.17 -11.14
N PRO A 42 8.63 -0.96 -10.65
CA PRO A 42 9.36 -0.59 -9.44
C PRO A 42 10.19 0.69 -9.64
N GLN A 43 10.16 1.55 -8.64
CA GLN A 43 10.92 2.81 -8.62
C GLN A 43 12.12 2.74 -7.68
N ALA A 44 12.41 1.58 -7.14
CA ALA A 44 13.56 1.27 -6.31
C ALA A 44 13.89 -0.21 -6.48
N PRO A 45 15.10 -0.66 -6.08
CA PRO A 45 15.44 -2.09 -6.16
C PRO A 45 14.42 -2.98 -5.45
N MET A 46 13.83 -2.51 -4.35
CA MET A 46 12.67 -3.13 -3.73
C MET A 46 11.55 -2.11 -3.68
N HIS A 47 10.42 -2.45 -4.29
CA HIS A 47 9.22 -1.62 -4.30
C HIS A 47 8.01 -2.53 -4.11
N VAL A 48 7.49 -2.55 -2.89
CA VAL A 48 6.37 -3.42 -2.50
C VAL A 48 5.17 -2.54 -2.17
N LEU A 49 3.99 -3.01 -2.55
CA LEU A 49 2.73 -2.39 -2.16
C LEU A 49 2.09 -3.24 -1.07
N VAL A 50 1.63 -2.60 0.00
CA VAL A 50 0.85 -3.26 1.04
C VAL A 50 -0.54 -2.66 1.03
N ILE A 51 -1.55 -3.51 0.85
CA ILE A 51 -2.95 -3.07 0.79
C ILE A 51 -3.76 -3.72 1.91
N PRO A 52 -4.73 -3.01 2.51
CA PRO A 52 -5.69 -3.65 3.42
C PRO A 52 -6.66 -4.50 2.62
N LYS A 53 -7.18 -5.56 3.22
CA LYS A 53 -8.21 -6.40 2.59
C LYS A 53 -9.58 -5.73 2.60
N GLY A 54 -9.82 -4.80 3.53
CA GLY A 54 -11.05 -4.01 3.57
C GLY A 54 -11.13 -3.00 2.44
N ALA A 55 -12.34 -2.55 2.16
CA ALA A 55 -12.65 -1.65 1.04
C ALA A 55 -12.46 -0.19 1.46
N PHE A 56 -11.22 0.28 1.45
CA PHE A 56 -10.88 1.65 1.81
C PHE A 56 -10.21 2.34 0.63
N VAL A 57 -10.63 3.58 0.34
CA VAL A 57 -10.11 4.36 -0.78
C VAL A 57 -8.72 4.91 -0.47
N SER A 58 -8.52 5.44 0.73
CA SER A 58 -7.28 6.11 1.10
C SER A 58 -7.06 6.07 2.61
N TRP A 59 -6.00 6.73 3.05
CA TRP A 59 -5.70 6.86 4.48
C TRP A 59 -6.83 7.54 5.25
N ASP A 60 -7.55 8.47 4.60
CA ASP A 60 -8.62 9.22 5.26
C ASP A 60 -9.75 8.30 5.73
N ASP A 61 -10.39 7.57 4.83
CA ASP A 61 -11.51 6.71 5.21
C ASP A 61 -11.06 5.51 6.03
N PHE A 62 -9.86 4.98 5.78
CA PHE A 62 -9.30 3.90 6.59
C PHE A 62 -9.10 4.32 8.05
N SER A 63 -8.46 5.47 8.27
CA SER A 63 -8.21 5.96 9.63
C SER A 63 -9.49 6.37 10.36
N ALA A 64 -10.49 6.83 9.61
CA ALA A 64 -11.76 7.28 10.20
C ALA A 64 -12.73 6.13 10.49
N LYS A 65 -12.77 5.11 9.64
CA LYS A 65 -13.83 4.08 9.66
C LYS A 65 -13.31 2.65 9.85
N GLY A 66 -12.02 2.40 9.68
CA GLY A 66 -11.46 1.08 9.94
C GLY A 66 -11.66 0.67 11.38
N THR A 67 -11.89 -0.62 11.62
CA THR A 67 -11.96 -1.14 12.99
C THR A 67 -10.57 -1.10 13.62
N GLU A 68 -10.51 -1.14 14.95
CA GLU A 68 -9.23 -1.23 15.65
C GLU A 68 -8.40 -2.43 15.16
N ALA A 69 -9.05 -3.57 14.95
CA ALA A 69 -8.38 -4.77 14.46
C ALA A 69 -7.84 -4.57 13.05
N GLU A 70 -8.61 -3.95 12.15
CA GLU A 70 -8.16 -3.66 10.79
C GLU A 70 -6.97 -2.72 10.78
N ILE A 71 -7.03 -1.64 11.57
CA ILE A 71 -5.95 -0.65 11.64
C ILE A 71 -4.68 -1.28 12.24
N ALA A 72 -4.80 -1.96 13.37
CA ALA A 72 -3.66 -2.61 14.01
C ALA A 72 -3.09 -3.71 13.10
N GLY A 73 -3.96 -4.52 12.49
CA GLY A 73 -3.53 -5.60 11.60
C GLY A 73 -2.77 -5.08 10.39
N PHE A 74 -3.25 -4.01 9.77
CA PHE A 74 -2.58 -3.41 8.62
C PHE A 74 -1.21 -2.84 8.99
N VAL A 75 -1.12 -2.07 10.07
CA VAL A 75 0.15 -1.50 10.53
C VAL A 75 1.16 -2.60 10.85
N ARG A 76 0.72 -3.67 11.53
CA ARG A 76 1.58 -4.80 11.85
C ARG A 76 2.05 -5.53 10.59
N ALA A 77 1.18 -5.67 9.60
CA ALA A 77 1.53 -6.31 8.33
C ALA A 77 2.63 -5.55 7.60
N VAL A 78 2.53 -4.21 7.52
CA VAL A 78 3.56 -3.38 6.91
C VAL A 78 4.91 -3.58 7.61
N GLY A 79 4.92 -3.56 8.93
CA GLY A 79 6.13 -3.79 9.71
C GLY A 79 6.70 -5.20 9.51
N THR A 80 5.85 -6.20 9.40
CA THR A 80 6.26 -7.58 9.16
C THR A 80 6.95 -7.73 7.81
N VAL A 81 6.40 -7.12 6.76
CA VAL A 81 7.02 -7.13 5.43
C VAL A 81 8.45 -6.56 5.50
N ALA A 82 8.63 -5.43 6.17
CA ALA A 82 9.95 -4.81 6.30
C ALA A 82 10.93 -5.69 7.08
N ARG A 83 10.47 -6.29 8.19
CA ARG A 83 11.33 -7.18 8.99
C ARG A 83 11.71 -8.45 8.26
N ASP A 84 10.75 -9.08 7.58
CA ASP A 84 11.00 -10.33 6.84
C ASP A 84 11.99 -10.10 5.70
N ALA A 85 11.97 -8.93 5.09
CA ALA A 85 12.91 -8.54 4.04
C ALA A 85 14.25 -8.01 4.59
N ARG A 86 14.43 -7.99 5.93
CA ARG A 86 15.65 -7.53 6.61
C ARG A 86 15.99 -6.07 6.30
N LEU A 87 14.97 -5.21 6.27
CA LEU A 87 15.14 -3.81 5.89
C LEU A 87 15.32 -2.87 7.06
N VAL A 88 15.14 -3.35 8.30
CA VAL A 88 15.19 -2.46 9.47
C VAL A 88 16.57 -1.82 9.64
N ALA A 89 17.65 -2.58 9.49
CA ALA A 89 19.01 -2.05 9.65
C ALA A 89 19.41 -1.09 8.55
N PRO A 90 19.26 -1.43 7.24
CA PRO A 90 19.60 -0.46 6.18
C PRO A 90 18.59 0.67 6.06
N GLY A 91 17.35 0.43 6.43
CA GLY A 91 16.29 1.43 6.33
C GLY A 91 15.42 1.25 5.10
N TYR A 92 14.24 1.85 5.17
CA TYR A 92 13.26 1.81 4.10
C TYR A 92 12.35 3.03 4.22
N ARG A 93 11.58 3.28 3.18
CA ARG A 93 10.62 4.39 3.16
C ARG A 93 9.22 3.85 2.97
N LEU A 94 8.30 4.37 3.77
CA LEU A 94 6.86 4.12 3.58
C LEU A 94 6.22 5.39 3.02
N LEU A 95 5.32 5.21 2.07
CA LEU A 95 4.63 6.33 1.43
C LEU A 95 3.21 5.92 1.08
N ALA A 96 2.24 6.75 1.49
CA ALA A 96 0.84 6.57 1.13
C ALA A 96 0.33 7.84 0.48
N ASN A 97 -0.20 7.73 -0.73
CA ASN A 97 -0.80 8.85 -1.45
C ASN A 97 -2.30 8.88 -1.17
N ALA A 98 -2.83 10.06 -0.86
CA ALA A 98 -4.25 10.24 -0.62
C ALA A 98 -4.75 11.43 -1.43
N GLY A 99 -5.59 11.17 -2.43
CA GLY A 99 -6.24 12.22 -3.22
C GLY A 99 -5.41 12.75 -4.38
N THR A 100 -5.92 13.80 -4.99
CA THR A 100 -5.43 14.30 -6.28
C THR A 100 -4.05 14.97 -6.20
N ASP A 101 -3.81 15.78 -5.17
CA ASP A 101 -2.53 16.48 -5.04
C ASP A 101 -1.35 15.56 -4.82
N SER A 102 -1.59 14.36 -4.28
CA SER A 102 -0.55 13.36 -4.05
C SER A 102 -0.38 12.42 -5.23
N HIS A 103 -1.20 12.55 -6.29
CA HIS A 103 -1.18 11.67 -7.44
C HIS A 103 -1.52 10.22 -7.07
N GLN A 104 -2.53 10.03 -6.24
CA GLN A 104 -3.05 8.69 -5.97
C GLN A 104 -3.61 8.09 -7.25
N GLU A 105 -3.11 6.92 -7.67
CA GLU A 105 -3.47 6.35 -8.97
C GLU A 105 -4.58 5.30 -8.87
N VAL A 106 -4.63 4.53 -7.78
CA VAL A 106 -5.62 3.47 -7.60
C VAL A 106 -6.49 3.79 -6.39
N PRO A 107 -7.84 3.72 -6.53
CA PRO A 107 -8.76 4.08 -5.45
C PRO A 107 -8.96 2.94 -4.45
N HIS A 108 -7.88 2.36 -4.02
CA HIS A 108 -7.80 1.41 -2.92
C HIS A 108 -6.52 1.73 -2.16
N LEU A 109 -6.64 1.97 -0.85
CA LEU A 109 -5.50 2.34 -0.02
C LEU A 109 -4.32 1.40 -0.25
N HIS A 110 -3.16 1.98 -0.47
CA HIS A 110 -1.92 1.22 -0.55
C HIS A 110 -0.76 2.03 0.00
N VAL A 111 0.10 1.32 0.72
CA VAL A 111 1.34 1.88 1.24
C VAL A 111 2.46 1.33 0.38
N HIS A 112 3.24 2.25 -0.21
CA HIS A 112 4.46 1.88 -0.90
C HIS A 112 5.57 1.66 0.10
N LEU A 113 6.34 0.59 -0.08
CA LEU A 113 7.56 0.35 0.67
C LEU A 113 8.72 0.35 -0.33
N PHE A 114 9.62 1.31 -0.18
CA PHE A 114 10.79 1.47 -1.03
C PHE A 114 12.06 1.16 -0.26
N ALA A 115 12.96 0.39 -0.85
CA ALA A 115 14.22 0.02 -0.21
C ALA A 115 15.24 -0.47 -1.22
N GLY A 116 16.42 -0.82 -0.72
CA GLY A 116 17.46 -1.49 -1.51
C GLY A 116 18.61 -0.57 -1.91
N ARG A 117 18.48 0.73 -1.67
CA ARG A 117 19.52 1.73 -1.87
C ARG A 117 19.13 3.03 -1.16
N PRO A 118 20.08 3.98 -1.00
CA PRO A 118 19.69 5.34 -0.55
C PRO A 118 18.66 5.94 -1.50
N LEU A 119 17.57 6.46 -0.95
CA LEU A 119 16.42 6.90 -1.74
C LEU A 119 16.41 8.40 -2.02
N GLY A 120 17.31 9.15 -1.40
CA GLY A 120 17.39 10.59 -1.59
C GLY A 120 16.37 11.35 -0.76
N PRO A 121 16.08 12.63 -1.13
CA PRO A 121 15.17 13.47 -0.37
C PRO A 121 13.75 12.92 -0.38
N MET A 122 12.94 13.38 0.58
CA MET A 122 11.55 12.91 0.76
C MET A 122 10.69 13.15 -0.45
N LEU A 123 10.84 14.32 -1.08
CA LEU A 123 10.04 14.69 -2.24
C LEU A 123 10.94 14.94 -3.46
N VAL A 124 10.41 14.62 -4.62
CA VAL A 124 11.01 15.01 -5.91
C VAL A 124 10.91 16.52 -6.03
N ARG A 125 12.02 17.18 -6.40
CA ARG A 125 12.12 18.64 -6.49
C ARG A 125 12.19 19.12 -7.94
#